data_37149a28f123d19db12526d557464213
#
_entry.id   37149a28f123d19db12526d557464213
#
_cell.length_a   1.000
_cell.length_b   1.000
_cell.length_c   1.000
_cell.angle_alpha   90.00
_cell.angle_beta   90.00
_cell.angle_gamma   90.00
#
_symmetry.space_group_name_H-M   'P 1'
#
loop_
_entity.id
_entity.type
_entity.pdbx_description
1 polymer ?
#
loop_
_entity_poly.entity_id
_entity_poly.type
_entity_poly.pdbx_seq_one_letter_code
_entity_poly.pdbx_strand_id
1 'polypeptide(L)'
;MNSDISAEIRYIVASRANHVCEYCLIAEQDAYFKFQVEHIISRKHGGLSEVDNLALACVFCNRYKGSDIASVIPGRNELVRFYNPRSDRWRNHFRFNGLIIEPLSEIAEATIRILQMNHDDHILERQILRKRGRYPSEAALLLVTEH
;
A
#
# COMPACT_ATOMS: atom_id res chain seq x y z
N MET A 1 -5.39 16.42 -4.62
CA MET A 1 -6.82 16.55 -4.81
C MET A 1 -7.31 15.59 -5.87
N ASN A 2 -8.38 14.88 -5.60
CA ASN A 2 -8.87 13.82 -6.48
C ASN A 2 -10.23 14.16 -7.09
N SER A 3 -10.43 15.45 -7.42
CA SER A 3 -11.69 15.93 -7.94
C SER A 3 -12.06 15.32 -9.30
N ASP A 4 -11.06 14.79 -10.01
CA ASP A 4 -11.26 14.15 -11.31
C ASP A 4 -11.52 12.64 -11.18
N ILE A 5 -11.56 12.09 -9.98
CA ILE A 5 -11.86 10.69 -9.76
C ILE A 5 -13.34 10.54 -9.40
N SER A 6 -14.09 9.90 -10.30
CA SER A 6 -15.53 9.71 -10.12
C SER A 6 -15.84 8.70 -9.02
N ALA A 7 -17.08 8.74 -8.53
CA ALA A 7 -17.54 7.73 -7.56
C ALA A 7 -17.46 6.32 -8.14
N GLU A 8 -17.71 6.17 -9.44
CA GLU A 8 -17.62 4.88 -10.12
C GLU A 8 -16.19 4.33 -10.09
N ILE A 9 -15.20 5.19 -10.39
CA ILE A 9 -13.79 4.79 -10.35
C ILE A 9 -13.39 4.42 -8.91
N ARG A 10 -13.81 5.21 -7.93
CA ARG A 10 -13.54 4.91 -6.51
C ARG A 10 -14.09 3.56 -6.12
N TYR A 11 -15.29 3.25 -6.55
CA TYR A 11 -15.92 1.96 -6.28
C TYR A 11 -15.10 0.81 -6.89
N ILE A 12 -14.69 0.95 -8.14
CA ILE A 12 -13.89 -0.06 -8.83
C ILE A 12 -12.57 -0.31 -8.08
N VAL A 13 -11.88 0.77 -7.72
CA VAL A 13 -10.58 0.67 -7.06
C VAL A 13 -10.72 0.01 -5.69
N ALA A 14 -11.69 0.43 -4.89
CA ALA A 14 -11.91 -0.13 -3.57
C ALA A 14 -12.34 -1.60 -3.62
N SER A 15 -13.25 -1.93 -4.53
CA SER A 15 -13.75 -3.30 -4.68
C SER A 15 -12.64 -4.24 -5.13
N ARG A 16 -11.85 -3.82 -6.11
CA ARG A 16 -10.71 -4.60 -6.63
C ARG A 16 -9.71 -4.93 -5.52
N ALA A 17 -9.52 -4.00 -4.59
CA ALA A 17 -8.59 -4.16 -3.47
C ALA A 17 -9.21 -4.89 -2.28
N ASN A 18 -10.46 -5.35 -2.38
CA ASN A 18 -11.21 -5.95 -1.26
C ASN A 18 -11.27 -5.02 -0.05
N HIS A 19 -11.28 -3.69 -0.27
CA HIS A 19 -11.27 -2.67 0.78
C HIS A 19 -10.07 -2.81 1.73
N VAL A 20 -8.94 -3.24 1.21
CA VAL A 20 -7.68 -3.42 1.94
C VAL A 20 -6.64 -2.44 1.39
N CYS A 21 -5.82 -1.86 2.25
CA CYS A 21 -4.67 -1.07 1.80
C CYS A 21 -3.76 -1.96 0.98
N GLU A 22 -3.52 -1.60 -0.26
CA GLU A 22 -2.74 -2.43 -1.19
C GLU A 22 -1.24 -2.44 -0.87
N TYR A 23 -0.81 -1.67 0.12
CA TYR A 23 0.58 -1.64 0.58
C TYR A 23 0.75 -2.38 1.90
N CYS A 24 0.15 -1.92 2.99
CA CYS A 24 0.35 -2.51 4.31
C CYS A 24 -0.70 -3.55 4.71
N LEU A 25 -1.70 -3.76 3.88
CA LEU A 25 -2.73 -4.80 4.03
C LEU A 25 -3.70 -4.63 5.21
N ILE A 26 -3.77 -3.45 5.81
CA ILE A 26 -4.80 -3.19 6.81
C ILE A 26 -6.16 -3.07 6.12
N ALA A 27 -7.21 -3.60 6.75
CA ALA A 27 -8.57 -3.51 6.20
C ALA A 27 -9.20 -2.17 6.56
N GLU A 28 -9.93 -1.58 5.62
CA GLU A 28 -10.55 -0.27 5.83
C GLU A 28 -11.50 -0.26 7.03
N GLN A 29 -12.25 -1.34 7.23
CA GLN A 29 -13.19 -1.43 8.35
C GLN A 29 -12.50 -1.41 9.72
N ASP A 30 -11.20 -1.72 9.76
CA ASP A 30 -10.42 -1.74 10.99
C ASP A 30 -9.61 -0.45 11.20
N ALA A 31 -9.67 0.46 10.24
CA ALA A 31 -8.94 1.72 10.29
C ALA A 31 -9.84 2.83 10.81
N TYR A 32 -9.22 3.81 11.48
CA TYR A 32 -9.96 4.96 12.00
C TYR A 32 -10.42 5.90 10.89
N PHE A 33 -9.57 6.11 9.88
CA PHE A 33 -9.85 7.01 8.77
C PHE A 33 -10.18 6.24 7.50
N LYS A 34 -11.03 6.85 6.65
CA LYS A 34 -11.33 6.31 5.34
C LYS A 34 -10.07 6.23 4.48
N PHE A 35 -9.99 5.19 3.66
CA PHE A 35 -8.87 5.01 2.76
C PHE A 35 -8.96 5.98 1.58
N GLN A 36 -7.82 6.18 0.93
CA GLN A 36 -7.68 7.07 -0.20
C GLN A 36 -7.45 6.29 -1.48
N VAL A 37 -7.99 6.79 -2.58
CA VAL A 37 -7.60 6.34 -3.91
C VAL A 37 -6.39 7.18 -4.31
N GLU A 38 -5.24 6.54 -4.44
CA GLU A 38 -4.01 7.25 -4.70
C GLU A 38 -3.50 6.93 -6.11
N HIS A 39 -2.77 7.88 -6.68
CA HIS A 39 -2.09 7.69 -7.97
C HIS A 39 -0.79 6.95 -7.72
N ILE A 40 -0.61 5.79 -8.35
CA ILE A 40 0.63 5.01 -8.24
C ILE A 40 1.79 5.84 -8.81
N ILE A 41 1.62 6.32 -10.05
CA ILE A 41 2.48 7.35 -10.61
C ILE A 41 1.74 8.66 -10.41
N SER A 42 2.31 9.57 -9.63
CA SER A 42 1.65 10.81 -9.27
C SER A 42 1.40 11.68 -10.51
N ARG A 43 0.38 12.54 -10.41
CA ARG A 43 0.05 13.48 -11.50
C ARG A 43 1.22 14.38 -11.81
N LYS A 44 2.01 14.74 -10.82
CA LYS A 44 3.24 15.53 -10.97
C LYS A 44 4.20 14.87 -11.95
N HIS A 45 4.24 13.55 -11.99
CA HIS A 45 5.13 12.79 -12.87
C HIS A 45 4.40 12.27 -14.12
N GLY A 46 3.24 12.82 -14.43
CA GLY A 46 2.50 12.48 -15.64
C GLY A 46 1.53 11.32 -15.48
N GLY A 47 1.30 10.86 -14.25
CA GLY A 47 0.33 9.77 -14.01
C GLY A 47 -1.09 10.18 -14.32
N LEU A 48 -1.85 9.26 -14.91
CA LEU A 48 -3.23 9.48 -15.29
C LEU A 48 -4.20 9.00 -14.22
N SER A 49 -5.40 9.59 -14.20
CA SER A 49 -6.46 9.19 -13.25
C SER A 49 -7.27 8.03 -13.83
N GLU A 50 -6.58 6.96 -14.19
CA GLU A 50 -7.16 5.76 -14.79
C GLU A 50 -6.99 4.60 -13.81
N VAL A 51 -7.89 3.61 -13.89
CA VAL A 51 -7.89 2.47 -12.96
C VAL A 51 -6.55 1.73 -12.95
N ASP A 52 -5.83 1.73 -14.05
CA ASP A 52 -4.52 1.07 -14.13
C ASP A 52 -3.40 1.81 -13.39
N ASN A 53 -3.67 3.04 -12.98
CA ASN A 53 -2.71 3.86 -12.24
C ASN A 53 -3.22 4.24 -10.85
N LEU A 54 -4.25 3.57 -10.36
CA LEU A 54 -4.85 3.90 -9.08
C LEU A 54 -4.77 2.71 -8.14
N ALA A 55 -4.61 2.99 -6.85
CA ALA A 55 -4.58 1.98 -5.80
C ALA A 55 -5.33 2.48 -4.58
N LEU A 56 -5.85 1.54 -3.79
CA LEU A 56 -6.45 1.87 -2.50
C LEU A 56 -5.36 1.86 -1.45
N ALA A 57 -5.26 2.93 -0.68
CA ALA A 57 -4.24 3.06 0.35
C ALA A 57 -4.82 3.63 1.63
N CYS A 58 -4.32 3.14 2.78
CA CYS A 58 -4.66 3.74 4.05
C CYS A 58 -4.09 5.16 4.12
N VAL A 59 -4.59 5.96 5.05
CA VAL A 59 -4.19 7.37 5.14
C VAL A 59 -2.68 7.52 5.37
N PHE A 60 -2.07 6.59 6.10
CA PHE A 60 -0.64 6.68 6.40
C PHE A 60 0.24 6.32 5.21
N CYS A 61 -0.06 5.20 4.53
CA CYS A 61 0.69 4.84 3.32
C CYS A 61 0.55 5.92 2.26
N ASN A 62 -0.65 6.46 2.08
CA ASN A 62 -0.87 7.53 1.12
C ASN A 62 -0.09 8.80 1.48
N ARG A 63 -0.12 9.18 2.75
CA ARG A 63 0.57 10.39 3.22
C ARG A 63 2.09 10.27 3.05
N TYR A 64 2.67 9.18 3.50
CA TYR A 64 4.12 9.01 3.43
C TYR A 64 4.63 8.81 2.01
N LYS A 65 3.85 8.15 1.17
CA LYS A 65 4.22 8.03 -0.23
C LYS A 65 4.15 9.38 -0.93
N GLY A 66 3.08 10.15 -0.68
CA GLY A 66 2.88 11.44 -1.33
C GLY A 66 2.97 11.31 -2.85
N SER A 67 3.74 12.19 -3.48
CA SER A 67 3.96 12.17 -4.93
C SER A 67 5.19 11.36 -5.33
N ASP A 68 5.86 10.73 -4.40
CA ASP A 68 7.08 9.97 -4.68
C ASP A 68 6.76 8.69 -5.48
N ILE A 69 7.68 8.32 -6.35
CA ILE A 69 7.58 7.10 -7.16
C ILE A 69 8.81 6.21 -7.01
N ALA A 70 9.86 6.71 -6.36
CA ALA A 70 11.11 6.01 -6.19
C ALA A 70 11.91 6.65 -5.07
N SER A 71 12.91 5.93 -4.58
CA SER A 71 13.85 6.47 -3.59
C SER A 71 15.17 5.71 -3.69
N VAL A 72 16.19 6.22 -2.99
CA VAL A 72 17.46 5.51 -2.89
C VAL A 72 17.46 4.64 -1.64
N ILE A 73 18.21 3.54 -1.70
CA ILE A 73 18.45 2.69 -0.54
C ILE A 73 19.72 3.24 0.15
N PRO A 74 19.71 3.42 1.47
CA PRO A 74 20.89 3.92 2.17
C PRO A 74 22.15 3.13 1.82
N GLY A 75 23.23 3.85 1.51
CA GLY A 75 24.50 3.26 1.10
C GLY A 75 24.60 2.97 -0.40
N ARG A 76 23.57 3.26 -1.16
CA ARG A 76 23.55 3.12 -2.61
C ARG A 76 23.14 4.43 -3.26
N ASN A 77 23.57 4.64 -4.51
CA ASN A 77 23.28 5.86 -5.25
C ASN A 77 22.27 5.66 -6.37
N GLU A 78 21.65 4.49 -6.43
CA GLU A 78 20.69 4.18 -7.48
C GLU A 78 19.27 4.44 -7.01
N LEU A 79 18.44 4.99 -7.89
CA LEU A 79 17.02 5.10 -7.62
C LEU A 79 16.37 3.74 -7.77
N VAL A 80 15.51 3.40 -6.82
CA VAL A 80 14.72 2.18 -6.83
C VAL A 80 13.26 2.58 -6.81
N ARG A 81 12.49 2.13 -7.81
CA ARG A 81 11.07 2.42 -7.87
C ARG A 81 10.32 1.77 -6.72
N PHE A 82 9.17 2.30 -6.38
CA PHE A 82 8.31 1.68 -5.37
C PHE A 82 7.52 0.50 -5.95
N TYR A 83 7.04 -0.34 -5.03
CA TYR A 83 6.09 -1.40 -5.35
C TYR A 83 4.87 -0.82 -6.06
N ASN A 84 4.47 -1.47 -7.14
CA ASN A 84 3.33 -1.06 -7.96
C ASN A 84 2.23 -2.13 -7.86
N PRO A 85 1.13 -1.84 -7.15
CA PRO A 85 0.07 -2.85 -6.96
C PRO A 85 -0.59 -3.32 -8.26
N ARG A 86 -0.41 -2.61 -9.37
CA ARG A 86 -1.01 -3.02 -10.65
C ARG A 86 -0.15 -4.00 -11.41
N SER A 87 1.17 -3.86 -11.33
CA SER A 87 2.10 -4.67 -12.12
C SER A 87 2.87 -5.69 -11.29
N ASP A 88 2.96 -5.50 -10.00
CA ASP A 88 3.71 -6.38 -9.11
C ASP A 88 2.76 -7.24 -8.26
N ARG A 89 3.28 -8.34 -7.75
CA ARG A 89 2.57 -9.18 -6.80
C ARG A 89 3.13 -8.96 -5.41
N TRP A 90 2.26 -8.71 -4.44
CA TRP A 90 2.68 -8.40 -3.08
C TRP A 90 3.60 -9.47 -2.50
N ARG A 91 3.22 -10.73 -2.61
CA ARG A 91 4.00 -11.84 -2.04
C ARG A 91 5.36 -12.07 -2.70
N ASN A 92 5.59 -11.48 -3.87
CA ASN A 92 6.90 -11.54 -4.52
C ASN A 92 7.86 -10.50 -3.96
N HIS A 93 7.35 -9.51 -3.26
CA HIS A 93 8.14 -8.38 -2.76
C HIS A 93 8.16 -8.29 -1.25
N PHE A 94 7.14 -8.81 -0.58
CA PHE A 94 6.99 -8.70 0.87
C PHE A 94 6.64 -10.04 1.48
N ARG A 95 6.96 -10.17 2.76
CA ARG A 95 6.48 -11.28 3.57
C ARG A 95 6.30 -10.81 5.01
N PHE A 96 5.50 -11.55 5.77
CA PHE A 96 5.36 -11.30 7.20
C PHE A 96 6.45 -12.04 7.98
N ASN A 97 7.04 -11.34 8.93
CA ASN A 97 7.83 -11.94 9.99
C ASN A 97 7.17 -11.48 11.30
N GLY A 98 6.24 -12.29 11.81
CA GLY A 98 5.37 -11.83 12.88
C GLY A 98 4.54 -10.64 12.40
N LEU A 99 4.70 -9.50 13.07
CA LEU A 99 4.00 -8.26 12.72
C LEU A 99 4.82 -7.34 11.82
N ILE A 100 6.06 -7.71 11.55
CA ILE A 100 6.95 -6.95 10.69
C ILE A 100 6.72 -7.37 9.24
N ILE A 101 6.66 -6.39 8.35
CA ILE A 101 6.61 -6.64 6.92
C ILE A 101 8.04 -6.56 6.41
N GLU A 102 8.56 -7.69 5.94
CA GLU A 102 9.94 -7.79 5.48
C GLU A 102 10.03 -7.67 3.96
N PRO A 103 11.10 -7.02 3.46
CA PRO A 103 11.31 -6.94 2.01
C PRO A 103 11.93 -8.22 1.47
N LEU A 104 11.47 -8.64 0.29
CA LEU A 104 12.08 -9.71 -0.50
C LEU A 104 12.82 -9.14 -1.71
N SER A 105 12.81 -7.82 -1.89
CA SER A 105 13.41 -7.16 -3.03
C SER A 105 13.84 -5.75 -2.64
N GLU A 106 14.68 -5.12 -3.47
CA GLU A 106 15.05 -3.72 -3.26
C GLU A 106 13.85 -2.79 -3.45
N ILE A 107 12.95 -3.15 -4.36
CA ILE A 107 11.69 -2.43 -4.57
C ILE A 107 10.90 -2.38 -3.26
N ALA A 108 10.76 -3.51 -2.60
CA ALA A 108 10.06 -3.58 -1.32
C ALA A 108 10.80 -2.83 -0.23
N GLU A 109 12.12 -2.93 -0.20
CA GLU A 109 12.93 -2.22 0.80
C GLU A 109 12.71 -0.71 0.72
N ALA A 110 12.78 -0.15 -0.48
CA ALA A 110 12.53 1.29 -0.69
C ALA A 110 11.11 1.65 -0.29
N THR A 111 10.13 0.83 -0.65
CA THR A 111 8.72 1.06 -0.36
C THR A 111 8.46 1.03 1.14
N ILE A 112 8.91 0.00 1.85
CA ILE A 112 8.72 -0.13 3.29
C ILE A 112 9.31 1.07 4.01
N ARG A 113 10.50 1.50 3.62
CA ARG A 113 11.19 2.60 4.28
C ARG A 113 10.46 3.93 4.09
N ILE A 114 10.11 4.25 2.86
CA ILE A 114 9.49 5.55 2.57
C ILE A 114 8.04 5.60 3.08
N LEU A 115 7.28 4.53 2.92
CA LEU A 115 5.90 4.47 3.42
C LEU A 115 5.84 4.19 4.93
N GLN A 116 6.98 3.97 5.57
CA GLN A 116 7.09 3.71 7.01
C GLN A 116 6.16 2.57 7.47
N MET A 117 6.15 1.50 6.70
CA MET A 117 5.23 0.38 6.95
C MET A 117 5.51 -0.31 8.27
N ASN A 118 6.72 -0.21 8.81
CA ASN A 118 7.09 -0.80 10.10
C ASN A 118 7.36 0.25 11.18
N HIS A 119 6.75 1.43 11.06
CA HIS A 119 6.78 2.40 12.16
C HIS A 119 6.14 1.77 13.40
N ASP A 120 6.67 2.10 14.58
CA ASP A 120 6.21 1.51 15.84
C ASP A 120 4.69 1.57 16.03
N ASP A 121 4.08 2.69 15.65
CA ASP A 121 2.63 2.86 15.77
C ASP A 121 1.87 1.89 14.88
N HIS A 122 2.39 1.60 13.71
CA HIS A 122 1.76 0.68 12.75
C HIS A 122 1.92 -0.76 13.22
N ILE A 123 3.08 -1.10 13.78
CA ILE A 123 3.30 -2.43 14.35
C ILE A 123 2.35 -2.65 15.52
N LEU A 124 2.19 -1.64 16.39
CA LEU A 124 1.27 -1.72 17.53
C LEU A 124 -0.17 -1.93 17.05
N GLU A 125 -0.58 -1.19 16.04
CA GLU A 125 -1.92 -1.34 15.46
C GLU A 125 -2.13 -2.76 14.94
N ARG A 126 -1.16 -3.29 14.20
CA ARG A 126 -1.25 -4.66 13.69
C ARG A 126 -1.28 -5.68 14.83
N GLN A 127 -0.55 -5.43 15.92
CA GLN A 127 -0.57 -6.30 17.08
C GLN A 127 -1.96 -6.37 17.72
N ILE A 128 -2.59 -5.22 17.90
CA ILE A 128 -3.94 -5.14 18.47
C ILE A 128 -4.93 -5.89 17.58
N LEU A 129 -4.88 -5.64 16.28
CA LEU A 129 -5.77 -6.29 15.32
C LEU A 129 -5.54 -7.80 15.25
N ARG A 130 -4.27 -8.22 15.29
CA ARG A 130 -3.93 -9.65 15.26
C ARG A 130 -4.51 -10.40 16.45
N LYS A 131 -4.48 -9.80 17.66
CA LYS A 131 -5.06 -10.40 18.86
C LYS A 131 -6.57 -10.60 18.71
N ARG A 132 -7.21 -9.80 17.88
CA ARG A 132 -8.65 -9.89 17.60
C ARG A 132 -8.96 -10.77 16.38
N GLY A 133 -7.93 -11.41 15.81
CA GLY A 133 -8.10 -12.23 14.62
C GLY A 133 -8.38 -11.42 13.35
N ARG A 134 -8.00 -10.14 13.31
CA ARG A 134 -8.34 -9.26 12.21
C ARG A 134 -7.16 -8.85 11.34
N TYR A 135 -5.95 -9.25 11.66
CA TYR A 135 -4.79 -8.92 10.84
C TYR A 135 -3.83 -10.09 10.75
N PRO A 136 -3.43 -10.49 9.54
CA PRO A 136 -4.03 -10.04 8.29
C PRO A 136 -5.47 -10.54 8.18
N SER A 137 -6.32 -9.70 7.59
CA SER A 137 -7.74 -10.07 7.43
C SER A 137 -7.88 -11.14 6.35
N GLU A 138 -9.03 -11.83 6.35
CA GLU A 138 -9.34 -12.79 5.30
C GLU A 138 -9.32 -12.11 3.93
N ALA A 139 -9.88 -10.90 3.83
CA ALA A 139 -9.88 -10.15 2.58
C ALA A 139 -8.46 -9.82 2.11
N ALA A 140 -7.55 -9.50 3.04
CA ALA A 140 -6.15 -9.25 2.71
C ALA A 140 -5.45 -10.51 2.21
N LEU A 141 -5.70 -11.64 2.87
CA LEU A 141 -5.11 -12.91 2.44
C LEU A 141 -5.59 -13.31 1.04
N LEU A 142 -6.87 -13.11 0.74
CA LEU A 142 -7.40 -13.36 -0.59
C LEU A 142 -6.73 -12.44 -1.62
N LEU A 143 -6.55 -11.17 -1.27
CA LEU A 143 -5.92 -10.21 -2.17
C LEU A 143 -4.51 -10.65 -2.56
N VAL A 144 -3.68 -11.07 -1.59
CA VAL A 144 -2.28 -11.41 -1.86
C VAL A 144 -2.11 -12.81 -2.45
N THR A 145 -3.09 -13.70 -2.31
CA THR A 145 -3.00 -15.05 -2.88
C THR A 145 -3.55 -15.13 -4.30
N GLU A 146 -4.47 -14.23 -4.66
CA GLU A 146 -5.09 -14.20 -5.98
C GLU A 146 -4.35 -13.32 -6.99
N HIS A 147 -3.45 -12.48 -6.51
CA HIS A 147 -2.75 -11.50 -7.37
C HIS A 147 -1.22 -11.58 -7.28
#